data_48a6c20e3e24a6ff3479f20f6f0f5164
#
_entry.id   48a6c20e3e24a6ff3479f20f6f0f5164
#
_cell.length_a   1.000
_cell.length_b   1.000
_cell.length_c   1.000
_cell.angle_alpha   90.00
_cell.angle_beta   90.00
_cell.angle_gamma   90.00
#
_symmetry.space_group_name_H-M   'P 1'
#
loop_
_entity.id
_entity.type
_entity.pdbx_description
1 polymer ?
#
loop_
_entity_poly.entity_id
_entity_poly.type
_entity_poly.pdbx_seq_one_letter_code
_entity_poly.pdbx_strand_id
1 'polypeptide(L)'
;MSLPNFRDRHLVNITIASTVLFHLVSVLMASRFEALWLVQLALYSGLSLYFVLGPIFWLWHRLTRRGAKVEQLNDIREVFAAGEEVYQYDPRPFFKPAKGLFVGLTQGALKPRYIPWSDYRSTHMQVLGSTGFGKGVATAMFLTQSLEAGEAVVIVDPKNDKFAPNVLYNVARQCGAPFHLIDLRPDQPAQVNIFRNCSAADIEEILNTAFDMAEKGDITDFYRLFDRKAAADVCAIATAAQRSPTMRDLVAATYQSKHVDAADKKAIKFQADLEELAKLEAINATEGHDLARILSQKSVIYVVGSTRKVQTVRAQKMLLLRLLQIIENRDLSNPIPVAMMLDELKYLLSPAVLQALGTVRDKGCHIMLAHQSIDDLKDCGGLDPNAVRGAVIVNTGLKLIYRSSDPDTLQWASDLSGTIVAKQQSAHMSQEIFHSSEGQYRDIERNYITKNEILAMPKQTGMLYGSGLATIVKVSPLPAGPRPNITPMKGAPPPKVSHPEKTDETPGTHESANGQSNVNPVGKSKDYL
;
A
#
# COMPACT_ATOMS: atom_id res chain seq x y z
N MET A 1 22.22 -12.40 -27.95
CA MET A 1 22.77 -13.05 -29.18
C MET A 1 23.82 -14.05 -28.75
N SER A 2 23.43 -15.30 -28.46
CA SER A 2 24.40 -16.37 -28.12
C SER A 2 25.09 -16.81 -29.42
N LEU A 3 26.40 -16.71 -29.42
CA LEU A 3 27.25 -17.23 -30.48
C LEU A 3 27.01 -18.74 -30.63
N PRO A 4 26.98 -19.31 -31.86
CA PRO A 4 26.83 -20.75 -32.03
C PRO A 4 27.97 -21.48 -31.33
N ASN A 5 27.62 -22.63 -30.70
CA ASN A 5 28.52 -23.45 -29.93
C ASN A 5 29.80 -23.77 -30.74
N PHE A 6 30.94 -23.73 -30.07
CA PHE A 6 32.28 -23.98 -30.62
C PHE A 6 32.36 -25.30 -31.42
N ARG A 7 31.56 -26.27 -31.08
CA ARG A 7 31.43 -27.59 -31.74
C ARG A 7 30.81 -27.49 -33.13
N ASP A 8 29.84 -26.61 -33.35
CA ASP A 8 29.17 -26.46 -34.66
C ASP A 8 30.04 -25.71 -35.67
N ARG A 9 30.88 -24.80 -35.21
CA ARG A 9 31.86 -24.11 -36.08
C ARG A 9 32.97 -25.04 -36.62
N HIS A 10 33.43 -25.99 -35.80
CA HIS A 10 34.43 -26.98 -36.23
C HIS A 10 33.87 -27.95 -37.25
N LEU A 11 32.64 -28.45 -37.10
CA LEU A 11 32.00 -29.30 -38.08
C LEU A 11 31.80 -28.59 -39.44
N VAL A 12 31.32 -27.38 -39.44
CA VAL A 12 31.16 -26.56 -40.65
C VAL A 12 32.51 -26.33 -41.35
N ASN A 13 33.55 -25.98 -40.62
CA ASN A 13 34.87 -25.75 -41.18
C ASN A 13 35.53 -27.01 -41.71
N ILE A 14 35.37 -28.17 -41.06
CA ILE A 14 35.86 -29.44 -41.53
C ILE A 14 35.12 -29.87 -42.82
N THR A 15 33.81 -29.66 -42.89
CA THR A 15 33.01 -29.95 -44.07
C THR A 15 33.43 -29.08 -45.24
N ILE A 16 33.64 -27.79 -45.06
CA ILE A 16 34.12 -26.86 -46.10
C ILE A 16 35.53 -27.28 -46.56
N ALA A 17 36.44 -27.52 -45.63
CA ALA A 17 37.83 -27.89 -45.98
C ALA A 17 37.90 -29.24 -46.72
N SER A 18 37.14 -30.25 -46.30
CA SER A 18 37.07 -31.56 -46.98
C SER A 18 36.44 -31.44 -48.39
N THR A 19 35.44 -30.62 -48.56
CA THR A 19 34.78 -30.35 -49.85
C THR A 19 35.70 -29.66 -50.80
N VAL A 20 36.45 -28.63 -50.36
CA VAL A 20 37.45 -27.93 -51.18
C VAL A 20 38.60 -28.85 -51.59
N LEU A 21 39.11 -29.68 -50.65
CA LEU A 21 40.17 -30.63 -50.93
C LEU A 21 39.71 -31.69 -51.95
N PHE A 22 38.51 -32.23 -51.79
CA PHE A 22 37.94 -33.21 -52.72
C PHE A 22 37.75 -32.62 -54.12
N HIS A 23 37.36 -31.33 -54.20
CA HIS A 23 37.19 -30.60 -55.42
C HIS A 23 38.51 -30.39 -56.18
N LEU A 24 39.58 -30.00 -55.46
CA LEU A 24 40.91 -29.83 -55.97
C LEU A 24 41.47 -31.17 -56.54
N VAL A 25 41.27 -32.26 -55.83
CA VAL A 25 41.66 -33.61 -56.28
C VAL A 25 40.87 -34.03 -57.52
N SER A 26 39.57 -33.76 -57.58
CA SER A 26 38.70 -34.06 -58.73
C SER A 26 39.10 -33.31 -60.00
N VAL A 27 39.48 -32.03 -59.89
CA VAL A 27 39.96 -31.20 -61.01
C VAL A 27 41.30 -31.70 -61.51
N LEU A 28 42.21 -32.09 -60.64
CA LEU A 28 43.51 -32.68 -61.02
C LEU A 28 43.35 -34.07 -61.70
N MET A 29 42.40 -34.87 -61.28
CA MET A 29 42.12 -36.18 -61.90
C MET A 29 41.38 -36.02 -63.25
N ALA A 30 40.46 -35.07 -63.39
CA ALA A 30 39.70 -34.83 -64.62
C ALA A 30 40.57 -34.41 -65.81
N SER A 31 41.72 -33.80 -65.58
CA SER A 31 42.68 -33.46 -66.65
C SER A 31 43.36 -34.66 -67.29
N ARG A 32 43.17 -35.88 -66.76
CA ARG A 32 43.78 -37.12 -67.26
C ARG A 32 42.81 -38.15 -67.85
N PHE A 33 41.48 -38.00 -67.61
CA PHE A 33 40.48 -38.98 -68.07
C PHE A 33 39.22 -38.31 -68.61
N GLU A 34 38.92 -38.44 -69.90
CA GLU A 34 37.76 -37.81 -70.56
C GLU A 34 36.39 -38.20 -70.02
N ALA A 35 36.26 -39.37 -69.36
CA ALA A 35 34.99 -39.83 -68.75
C ALA A 35 34.64 -39.23 -67.40
N LEU A 36 35.52 -38.41 -66.80
CA LEU A 36 35.31 -37.83 -65.46
C LEU A 36 34.46 -36.55 -65.46
N TRP A 37 34.12 -36.00 -66.61
CA TRP A 37 33.30 -34.78 -66.71
C TRP A 37 31.87 -35.00 -66.20
N LEU A 38 31.27 -36.17 -66.36
CA LEU A 38 29.94 -36.53 -65.81
C LEU A 38 29.93 -36.60 -64.29
N VAL A 39 31.00 -37.11 -63.69
CA VAL A 39 31.17 -37.14 -62.24
C VAL A 39 31.33 -35.75 -61.67
N GLN A 40 32.06 -34.86 -62.38
CA GLN A 40 32.15 -33.46 -61.98
C GLN A 40 30.83 -32.72 -62.09
N LEU A 41 30.05 -32.94 -63.16
CA LEU A 41 28.72 -32.35 -63.33
C LEU A 41 27.76 -32.77 -62.22
N ALA A 42 27.78 -34.05 -61.83
CA ALA A 42 26.98 -34.55 -60.69
C ALA A 42 27.42 -33.96 -59.36
N LEU A 43 28.72 -33.79 -59.14
CA LEU A 43 29.26 -33.13 -57.95
C LEU A 43 28.92 -31.64 -57.88
N TYR A 44 29.01 -30.92 -59.01
CA TYR A 44 28.63 -29.50 -59.10
C TYR A 44 27.13 -29.30 -58.89
N SER A 45 26.29 -30.18 -59.42
CA SER A 45 24.84 -30.14 -59.21
C SER A 45 24.48 -30.42 -57.75
N GLY A 46 25.13 -31.39 -57.12
CA GLY A 46 24.96 -31.70 -55.69
C GLY A 46 25.42 -30.58 -54.78
N LEU A 47 26.57 -29.95 -55.11
CA LEU A 47 27.11 -28.83 -54.36
C LEU A 47 26.23 -27.57 -54.47
N SER A 48 25.76 -27.27 -55.69
CA SER A 48 24.84 -26.13 -55.93
C SER A 48 23.51 -26.37 -55.19
N LEU A 49 22.98 -27.57 -55.19
CA LEU A 49 21.76 -27.95 -54.45
C LEU A 49 21.96 -27.77 -52.94
N TYR A 50 23.12 -28.14 -52.41
CA TYR A 50 23.46 -27.95 -51.01
C TYR A 50 23.57 -26.48 -50.63
N PHE A 51 24.22 -25.65 -51.43
CA PHE A 51 24.36 -24.19 -51.18
C PHE A 51 23.03 -23.45 -51.31
N VAL A 52 22.09 -23.91 -52.12
CA VAL A 52 20.76 -23.32 -52.29
C VAL A 52 19.78 -23.82 -51.23
N LEU A 53 19.71 -25.14 -51.01
CA LEU A 53 18.77 -25.76 -50.07
C LEU A 53 19.21 -25.59 -48.62
N GLY A 54 20.50 -25.55 -48.34
CA GLY A 54 21.02 -25.37 -46.97
C GLY A 54 20.57 -24.06 -46.32
N PRO A 55 20.76 -22.92 -46.93
CA PRO A 55 20.23 -21.65 -46.41
C PRO A 55 18.71 -21.58 -46.33
N ILE A 56 18.00 -22.16 -47.31
CA ILE A 56 16.54 -22.23 -47.30
C ILE A 56 16.05 -23.12 -46.13
N PHE A 57 16.66 -24.30 -45.94
CA PHE A 57 16.36 -25.18 -44.83
C PHE A 57 16.72 -24.54 -43.47
N TRP A 58 17.87 -23.83 -43.39
CA TRP A 58 18.27 -23.10 -42.21
C TRP A 58 17.31 -21.93 -41.90
N LEU A 59 16.87 -21.20 -42.91
CA LEU A 59 15.90 -20.12 -42.77
C LEU A 59 14.52 -20.67 -42.38
N TRP A 60 14.08 -21.76 -43.03
CA TRP A 60 12.84 -22.45 -42.66
C TRP A 60 12.89 -23.01 -41.24
N HIS A 61 13.99 -23.63 -40.85
CA HIS A 61 14.19 -24.14 -39.49
C HIS A 61 14.27 -22.99 -38.45
N ARG A 62 14.86 -21.87 -38.83
CA ARG A 62 14.89 -20.66 -37.99
C ARG A 62 13.50 -19.99 -37.85
N LEU A 63 12.68 -20.01 -38.89
CA LEU A 63 11.32 -19.50 -38.89
C LEU A 63 10.36 -20.43 -38.14
N THR A 64 10.49 -21.73 -38.30
CA THR A 64 9.66 -22.73 -37.62
C THR A 64 10.02 -22.91 -36.13
N ARG A 65 11.29 -22.73 -35.76
CA ARG A 65 11.71 -22.68 -34.34
C ARG A 65 11.29 -21.43 -33.58
N ARG A 66 10.77 -20.40 -34.24
CA ARG A 66 10.19 -19.23 -33.55
C ARG A 66 8.90 -19.53 -32.78
N GLY A 67 8.33 -20.71 -32.94
CA GLY A 67 7.03 -21.10 -32.35
C GLY A 67 7.06 -21.80 -30.99
N ALA A 68 8.20 -22.16 -30.46
CA ALA A 68 8.26 -22.83 -29.16
C ALA A 68 9.39 -22.24 -28.29
N LYS A 69 9.18 -21.06 -27.74
CA LYS A 69 9.85 -20.73 -26.50
C LYS A 69 9.29 -21.66 -25.42
N VAL A 70 9.99 -22.75 -25.16
CA VAL A 70 9.79 -23.51 -23.94
C VAL A 70 10.13 -22.56 -22.80
N GLU A 71 9.12 -22.10 -22.11
CA GLU A 71 9.30 -21.30 -20.91
C GLU A 71 9.81 -22.22 -19.80
N GLN A 72 11.11 -22.30 -19.65
CA GLN A 72 11.79 -23.02 -18.56
C GLN A 72 11.83 -22.22 -17.24
N LEU A 73 11.15 -21.08 -17.17
CA LEU A 73 11.26 -20.08 -16.11
C LEU A 73 10.53 -20.42 -14.79
N ASN A 74 10.38 -21.71 -14.44
CA ASN A 74 9.79 -22.07 -13.14
C ASN A 74 10.81 -22.37 -12.04
N ASP A 75 12.09 -22.54 -12.36
CA ASP A 75 13.13 -22.68 -11.34
C ASP A 75 13.48 -21.30 -10.75
N ILE A 76 13.36 -21.19 -9.43
CA ILE A 76 13.66 -19.95 -8.71
C ILE A 76 15.06 -19.41 -9.01
N ARG A 77 16.02 -20.30 -9.27
CA ARG A 77 17.41 -19.93 -9.60
C ARG A 77 17.50 -19.24 -10.95
N GLU A 78 16.74 -19.71 -11.95
CA GLU A 78 16.68 -19.09 -13.27
C GLU A 78 15.96 -17.75 -13.24
N VAL A 79 14.87 -17.66 -12.46
CA VAL A 79 14.12 -16.41 -12.26
C VAL A 79 14.99 -15.34 -11.60
N PHE A 80 15.76 -15.71 -10.56
CA PHE A 80 16.70 -14.77 -9.91
C PHE A 80 17.91 -14.43 -10.79
N ALA A 81 18.42 -15.37 -11.59
CA ALA A 81 19.52 -15.13 -12.53
C ALA A 81 19.10 -14.21 -13.69
N ALA A 82 17.85 -14.28 -14.09
CA ALA A 82 17.26 -13.37 -15.07
C ALA A 82 16.94 -11.98 -14.49
N GLY A 83 17.24 -11.76 -13.19
CA GLY A 83 16.96 -10.53 -12.45
C GLY A 83 17.34 -9.28 -13.24
N GLU A 84 16.35 -8.54 -13.66
CA GLU A 84 16.53 -7.30 -14.40
C GLU A 84 17.01 -6.19 -13.46
N GLU A 85 17.94 -5.38 -13.94
CA GLU A 85 18.32 -4.14 -13.27
C GLU A 85 17.09 -3.25 -13.05
N VAL A 86 17.09 -2.50 -11.94
CA VAL A 86 16.06 -1.49 -11.65
C VAL A 86 16.13 -0.41 -12.72
N TYR A 87 15.19 -0.43 -13.64
CA TYR A 87 15.09 0.56 -14.69
C TYR A 87 14.49 1.86 -14.15
N GLN A 88 15.29 2.91 -14.06
CA GLN A 88 14.84 4.24 -13.66
C GLN A 88 14.52 5.10 -14.90
N TYR A 89 13.38 5.78 -14.86
CA TYR A 89 12.92 6.70 -15.89
C TYR A 89 12.17 7.88 -15.26
N ASP A 90 12.05 8.98 -15.95
CA ASP A 90 11.15 10.06 -15.54
C ASP A 90 9.70 9.68 -15.92
N PRO A 91 8.76 9.54 -14.95
CA PRO A 91 7.39 9.20 -15.26
C PRO A 91 6.56 10.36 -15.82
N ARG A 92 6.95 11.62 -15.62
CA ARG A 92 6.16 12.80 -16.04
C ARG A 92 5.78 12.86 -17.52
N PRO A 93 6.65 12.52 -18.49
CA PRO A 93 6.28 12.50 -19.91
C PRO A 93 5.13 11.55 -20.25
N PHE A 94 4.86 10.58 -19.37
CA PHE A 94 3.77 9.61 -19.52
C PHE A 94 2.46 10.05 -18.88
N PHE A 95 2.42 11.15 -18.12
CA PHE A 95 1.18 11.67 -17.55
C PHE A 95 0.33 12.28 -18.67
N LYS A 96 -0.67 11.52 -19.11
CA LYS A 96 -1.57 11.90 -20.19
C LYS A 96 -3.01 11.82 -19.69
N PRO A 97 -3.60 12.91 -19.16
CA PRO A 97 -4.92 12.91 -18.56
C PRO A 97 -6.01 12.29 -19.46
N ALA A 98 -5.92 12.47 -20.77
CA ALA A 98 -6.86 11.88 -21.72
C ALA A 98 -6.78 10.33 -21.79
N LYS A 99 -5.69 9.71 -21.33
CA LYS A 99 -5.51 8.25 -21.31
C LYS A 99 -5.86 7.61 -19.97
N GLY A 100 -6.00 8.41 -18.92
CA GLY A 100 -6.23 7.94 -17.57
C GLY A 100 -5.00 8.02 -16.67
N LEU A 101 -5.03 7.32 -15.55
CA LEU A 101 -3.94 7.21 -14.60
C LEU A 101 -2.79 6.38 -15.19
N PHE A 102 -1.61 6.95 -15.32
CA PHE A 102 -0.40 6.20 -15.67
C PHE A 102 0.07 5.38 -14.46
N VAL A 103 0.21 4.07 -14.63
CA VAL A 103 0.61 3.15 -13.54
C VAL A 103 2.10 2.81 -13.60
N GLY A 104 2.67 2.74 -14.79
CA GLY A 104 4.07 2.36 -15.00
C GLY A 104 4.32 1.86 -16.41
N LEU A 105 5.55 1.41 -16.66
CA LEU A 105 5.94 0.77 -17.91
C LEU A 105 5.81 -0.75 -17.78
N THR A 106 5.23 -1.42 -18.78
CA THR A 106 5.09 -2.88 -18.78
C THR A 106 6.45 -3.55 -18.88
N GLN A 107 6.62 -4.68 -18.18
CA GLN A 107 7.83 -5.49 -18.28
C GLN A 107 8.04 -5.98 -19.72
N GLY A 108 9.29 -6.07 -20.14
CA GLY A 108 9.69 -6.53 -21.47
C GLY A 108 9.51 -5.50 -22.58
N ALA A 109 8.29 -5.05 -22.85
CA ALA A 109 8.01 -4.12 -23.95
C ALA A 109 8.19 -2.65 -23.57
N LEU A 110 8.31 -2.32 -22.29
CA LEU A 110 8.40 -0.96 -21.72
C LEU A 110 7.32 0.00 -22.26
N LYS A 111 6.11 -0.53 -22.51
CA LYS A 111 4.97 0.27 -22.97
C LYS A 111 4.25 0.90 -21.77
N PRO A 112 3.80 2.17 -21.87
CA PRO A 112 3.08 2.82 -20.80
C PRO A 112 1.72 2.14 -20.56
N ARG A 113 1.43 1.80 -19.30
CA ARG A 113 0.16 1.22 -18.85
C ARG A 113 -0.67 2.30 -18.18
N TYR A 114 -1.93 2.39 -18.59
CA TYR A 114 -2.91 3.33 -18.05
C TYR A 114 -4.13 2.59 -17.50
N ILE A 115 -4.75 3.17 -16.48
CA ILE A 115 -6.09 2.82 -16.00
C ILE A 115 -7.00 4.00 -16.35
N PRO A 116 -8.12 3.79 -17.06
CA PRO A 116 -9.09 4.86 -17.31
C PRO A 116 -9.52 5.55 -16.00
N TRP A 117 -9.70 6.87 -16.02
CA TRP A 117 -10.12 7.61 -14.82
C TRP A 117 -11.46 7.12 -14.27
N SER A 118 -12.40 6.69 -15.14
CA SER A 118 -13.65 6.07 -14.74
C SER A 118 -13.43 4.86 -13.85
N ASP A 119 -12.53 3.97 -14.26
CA ASP A 119 -12.24 2.72 -13.55
C ASP A 119 -11.49 2.99 -12.25
N TYR A 120 -10.51 3.90 -12.28
CA TYR A 120 -9.74 4.27 -11.10
C TYR A 120 -10.60 4.92 -10.01
N ARG A 121 -11.52 5.81 -10.39
CA ARG A 121 -12.43 6.52 -9.47
C ARG A 121 -13.61 5.68 -9.00
N SER A 122 -13.97 4.63 -9.73
CA SER A 122 -15.13 3.78 -9.42
C SER A 122 -14.82 2.66 -8.44
N THR A 123 -13.57 2.51 -7.97
CA THR A 123 -13.16 1.47 -7.02
C THR A 123 -12.07 1.96 -6.10
N HIS A 124 -11.81 1.21 -5.02
CA HIS A 124 -10.63 1.42 -4.21
C HIS A 124 -9.44 0.62 -4.74
N MET A 125 -8.24 1.00 -4.33
CA MET A 125 -7.00 0.35 -4.74
C MET A 125 -6.24 -0.19 -3.54
N GLN A 126 -5.76 -1.42 -3.63
CA GLN A 126 -4.84 -2.02 -2.66
C GLN A 126 -3.41 -1.94 -3.17
N VAL A 127 -2.49 -1.43 -2.35
CA VAL A 127 -1.05 -1.35 -2.65
C VAL A 127 -0.29 -2.16 -1.61
N LEU A 128 0.20 -3.32 -1.99
CA LEU A 128 0.71 -4.32 -1.08
C LEU A 128 2.15 -4.73 -1.43
N GLY A 129 2.94 -5.10 -0.43
CA GLY A 129 4.29 -5.64 -0.57
C GLY A 129 5.24 -5.23 0.53
N SER A 130 6.42 -5.84 0.59
CA SER A 130 7.43 -5.58 1.60
C SER A 130 7.92 -4.13 1.62
N THR A 131 8.45 -3.70 2.76
CA THR A 131 8.99 -2.34 2.91
C THR A 131 10.18 -2.10 1.96
N GLY A 132 10.21 -0.92 1.32
CA GLY A 132 11.31 -0.54 0.41
C GLY A 132 11.19 -1.05 -1.02
N PHE A 133 10.10 -1.75 -1.40
CA PHE A 133 9.91 -2.27 -2.76
C PHE A 133 9.16 -1.34 -3.72
N GLY A 134 8.73 -0.14 -3.28
CA GLY A 134 8.20 0.88 -4.20
C GLY A 134 6.77 1.32 -3.93
N LYS A 135 6.10 0.86 -2.85
CA LYS A 135 4.73 1.29 -2.50
C LYS A 135 4.61 2.82 -2.44
N GLY A 136 5.43 3.49 -1.63
CA GLY A 136 5.42 4.95 -1.50
C GLY A 136 5.74 5.68 -2.80
N VAL A 137 6.58 5.10 -3.67
CA VAL A 137 6.88 5.65 -4.99
C VAL A 137 5.63 5.65 -5.88
N ALA A 138 4.93 4.52 -5.95
CA ALA A 138 3.71 4.41 -6.76
C ALA A 138 2.59 5.30 -6.23
N THR A 139 2.35 5.29 -4.91
CA THR A 139 1.27 6.10 -4.32
C THR A 139 1.53 7.59 -4.49
N ALA A 140 2.76 8.08 -4.31
CA ALA A 140 3.12 9.48 -4.59
C ALA A 140 2.90 9.83 -6.07
N MET A 141 3.23 8.93 -6.99
CA MET A 141 3.00 9.11 -8.44
C MET A 141 1.49 9.16 -8.77
N PHE A 142 0.67 8.31 -8.15
CA PHE A 142 -0.78 8.28 -8.38
C PHE A 142 -1.46 9.53 -7.82
N LEU A 143 -1.14 9.90 -6.58
CA LEU A 143 -1.69 11.09 -5.94
C LEU A 143 -1.28 12.40 -6.64
N THR A 144 -0.07 12.44 -7.21
CA THR A 144 0.35 13.56 -8.05
C THR A 144 -0.59 13.71 -9.24
N GLN A 145 -0.88 12.62 -9.94
CA GLN A 145 -1.78 12.64 -11.10
C GLN A 145 -3.23 12.97 -10.70
N SER A 146 -3.71 12.46 -9.56
CA SER A 146 -5.02 12.82 -9.00
C SER A 146 -5.11 14.31 -8.72
N LEU A 147 -4.09 14.89 -8.09
CA LEU A 147 -4.04 16.34 -7.84
C LEU A 147 -4.02 17.14 -9.15
N GLU A 148 -3.20 16.74 -10.14
CA GLU A 148 -3.15 17.38 -11.46
C GLU A 148 -4.49 17.27 -12.19
N ALA A 149 -5.22 16.17 -12.00
CA ALA A 149 -6.57 15.96 -12.54
C ALA A 149 -7.67 16.75 -11.79
N GLY A 150 -7.33 17.57 -10.79
CA GLY A 150 -8.26 18.44 -10.07
C GLY A 150 -8.88 17.85 -8.82
N GLU A 151 -8.42 16.71 -8.34
CA GLU A 151 -8.95 16.06 -7.14
C GLU A 151 -8.40 16.70 -5.85
N ALA A 152 -9.13 16.58 -4.75
CA ALA A 152 -8.59 16.77 -3.41
C ALA A 152 -7.81 15.49 -3.02
N VAL A 153 -6.63 15.67 -2.46
CA VAL A 153 -5.74 14.57 -2.07
C VAL A 153 -5.60 14.54 -0.56
N VAL A 154 -5.84 13.37 0.05
CA VAL A 154 -5.67 13.13 1.48
C VAL A 154 -4.69 11.99 1.71
N ILE A 155 -3.70 12.21 2.58
CA ILE A 155 -2.76 11.17 2.99
C ILE A 155 -2.77 11.06 4.51
N VAL A 156 -2.96 9.84 5.03
CA VAL A 156 -2.74 9.53 6.44
C VAL A 156 -1.49 8.66 6.53
N ASP A 157 -0.43 9.25 7.07
CA ASP A 157 0.92 8.68 7.14
C ASP A 157 1.38 8.49 8.60
N PRO A 158 1.22 7.29 9.18
CA PRO A 158 1.70 7.00 10.53
C PRO A 158 3.23 6.92 10.66
N LYS A 159 3.96 6.82 9.55
CA LYS A 159 5.42 6.65 9.55
C LYS A 159 6.21 7.95 9.44
N ASN A 160 5.56 9.05 9.05
CA ASN A 160 6.21 10.32 8.76
C ASN A 160 7.28 10.17 7.64
N ASP A 161 6.83 9.74 6.45
CA ASP A 161 7.69 9.63 5.28
C ASP A 161 8.33 10.99 4.93
N LYS A 162 9.55 10.94 4.41
CA LYS A 162 10.29 12.14 4.01
C LYS A 162 10.18 12.43 2.52
N PHE A 163 9.73 11.49 1.71
CA PHE A 163 9.69 11.60 0.26
C PHE A 163 8.33 12.13 -0.23
N ALA A 164 7.24 11.46 0.13
CA ALA A 164 5.91 11.78 -0.34
C ALA A 164 5.46 13.23 -0.04
N PRO A 165 5.66 13.79 1.19
CA PRO A 165 5.23 15.16 1.46
C PRO A 165 5.99 16.18 0.61
N ASN A 166 7.29 15.96 0.32
CA ASN A 166 8.07 16.88 -0.51
C ASN A 166 7.58 16.88 -1.96
N VAL A 167 7.33 15.71 -2.53
CA VAL A 167 6.80 15.57 -3.89
C VAL A 167 5.45 16.27 -3.99
N LEU A 168 4.51 15.94 -3.12
CA LEU A 168 3.15 16.48 -3.16
C LEU A 168 3.08 17.98 -2.87
N TYR A 169 3.93 18.50 -1.97
CA TYR A 169 4.03 19.93 -1.73
C TYR A 169 4.49 20.67 -3.00
N ASN A 170 5.54 20.18 -3.66
CA ASN A 170 6.06 20.81 -4.87
C ASN A 170 5.03 20.76 -6.01
N VAL A 171 4.32 19.65 -6.15
CA VAL A 171 3.25 19.51 -7.15
C VAL A 171 2.06 20.43 -6.81
N ALA A 172 1.64 20.49 -5.55
CA ALA A 172 0.56 21.37 -5.11
C ALA A 172 0.87 22.84 -5.45
N ARG A 173 2.11 23.30 -5.19
CA ARG A 173 2.56 24.64 -5.60
C ARG A 173 2.49 24.84 -7.13
N GLN A 174 2.95 23.87 -7.91
CA GLN A 174 2.90 23.93 -9.37
C GLN A 174 1.47 24.01 -9.90
N CYS A 175 0.55 23.33 -9.24
CA CYS A 175 -0.87 23.31 -9.59
C CYS A 175 -1.68 24.48 -9.00
N GLY A 176 -1.07 25.36 -8.20
CA GLY A 176 -1.79 26.40 -7.46
C GLY A 176 -2.75 25.86 -6.39
N ALA A 177 -2.52 24.63 -5.90
CA ALA A 177 -3.34 23.99 -4.89
C ALA A 177 -2.77 24.25 -3.49
N PRO A 178 -3.60 24.53 -2.47
CA PRO A 178 -3.14 24.65 -1.09
C PRO A 178 -2.66 23.29 -0.56
N PHE A 179 -1.60 23.33 0.25
CA PHE A 179 -1.05 22.17 0.95
C PHE A 179 -1.21 22.37 2.45
N HIS A 180 -1.92 21.46 3.11
CA HIS A 180 -2.23 21.49 4.53
C HIS A 180 -1.52 20.34 5.23
N LEU A 181 -0.52 20.66 6.07
CA LEU A 181 0.13 19.69 6.94
C LEU A 181 -0.57 19.68 8.29
N ILE A 182 -1.05 18.50 8.71
CA ILE A 182 -1.58 18.24 10.06
C ILE A 182 -0.65 17.25 10.73
N ASP A 183 0.09 17.68 11.74
CA ASP A 183 1.02 16.84 12.48
C ASP A 183 0.43 16.49 13.85
N LEU A 184 -0.02 15.27 14.01
CA LEU A 184 -0.67 14.75 15.22
C LEU A 184 0.31 14.22 16.27
N ARG A 185 1.62 14.38 16.04
CA ARG A 185 2.62 13.92 17.01
C ARG A 185 2.60 14.80 18.28
N PRO A 186 3.11 14.28 19.41
CA PRO A 186 3.25 15.09 20.62
C PRO A 186 4.04 16.38 20.37
N ASP A 187 3.81 17.38 21.21
CA ASP A 187 4.49 18.68 21.20
C ASP A 187 4.24 19.56 19.97
N GLN A 188 3.25 19.21 19.16
CA GLN A 188 2.81 20.06 18.06
C GLN A 188 1.77 21.08 18.52
N PRO A 189 1.73 22.28 17.92
CA PRO A 189 0.73 23.30 18.28
C PRO A 189 -0.68 22.85 17.90
N ALA A 190 -1.69 23.54 18.41
CA ALA A 190 -3.08 23.40 18.01
C ALA A 190 -3.24 23.66 16.50
N GLN A 191 -3.89 22.76 15.75
CA GLN A 191 -3.97 22.80 14.28
C GLN A 191 -5.40 22.59 13.77
N VAL A 192 -6.15 21.69 14.39
CA VAL A 192 -7.46 21.28 13.92
C VAL A 192 -8.42 21.07 15.09
N ASN A 193 -9.70 21.42 14.89
CA ASN A 193 -10.79 20.95 15.69
C ASN A 193 -11.52 19.84 14.92
N ILE A 194 -11.35 18.59 15.38
CA ILE A 194 -11.97 17.43 14.74
C ILE A 194 -13.50 17.50 14.79
N PHE A 195 -14.05 18.12 15.85
CA PHE A 195 -15.50 18.22 16.09
C PHE A 195 -16.14 19.49 15.52
N ARG A 196 -15.41 20.24 14.71
CA ARG A 196 -15.96 21.43 14.08
C ARG A 196 -17.21 21.11 13.26
N ASN A 197 -18.33 21.75 13.60
CA ASN A 197 -19.65 21.54 12.96
C ASN A 197 -20.14 20.08 13.00
N CYS A 198 -19.74 19.29 14.02
CA CYS A 198 -20.30 17.97 14.27
C CYS A 198 -21.61 18.05 15.04
N SER A 199 -22.53 17.13 14.78
CA SER A 199 -23.62 16.79 15.69
C SER A 199 -23.10 16.01 16.90
N ALA A 200 -23.90 15.91 17.96
CA ALA A 200 -23.55 15.06 19.11
C ALA A 200 -23.36 13.59 18.70
N ALA A 201 -24.17 13.09 17.76
CA ALA A 201 -24.06 11.74 17.23
C ALA A 201 -22.77 11.51 16.43
N ASP A 202 -22.34 12.50 15.61
CA ASP A 202 -21.07 12.41 14.89
C ASP A 202 -19.89 12.34 15.86
N ILE A 203 -19.91 13.13 16.94
CA ILE A 203 -18.85 13.13 17.96
C ILE A 203 -18.85 11.80 18.70
N GLU A 204 -20.03 11.28 19.08
CA GLU A 204 -20.17 9.98 19.74
C GLU A 204 -19.58 8.86 18.90
N GLU A 205 -19.87 8.80 17.59
CA GLU A 205 -19.29 7.81 16.68
C GLU A 205 -17.76 7.92 16.61
N ILE A 206 -17.22 9.14 16.57
CA ILE A 206 -15.78 9.38 16.58
C ILE A 206 -15.15 8.87 17.89
N LEU A 207 -15.76 9.13 19.04
CA LEU A 207 -15.25 8.67 20.34
C LEU A 207 -15.37 7.15 20.48
N ASN A 208 -16.50 6.55 20.08
CA ASN A 208 -16.71 5.11 20.08
C ASN A 208 -15.63 4.39 19.25
N THR A 209 -15.24 4.98 18.13
CA THR A 209 -14.17 4.47 17.27
C THR A 209 -12.79 4.63 17.89
N ALA A 210 -12.50 5.82 18.48
CA ALA A 210 -11.19 6.11 19.04
C ALA A 210 -10.85 5.26 20.27
N PHE A 211 -11.87 4.97 21.08
CA PHE A 211 -11.72 4.23 22.34
C PHE A 211 -12.12 2.76 22.24
N ASP A 212 -12.45 2.26 21.03
CA ASP A 212 -12.80 0.86 20.75
C ASP A 212 -13.96 0.38 21.63
N MET A 213 -15.04 1.18 21.69
CA MET A 213 -16.20 0.94 22.56
C MET A 213 -17.30 0.09 21.90
N ALA A 214 -17.08 -0.46 20.71
CA ALA A 214 -18.02 -1.35 20.04
C ALA A 214 -18.25 -2.66 20.84
N GLU A 215 -19.43 -3.26 20.70
CA GLU A 215 -19.72 -4.58 21.26
C GLU A 215 -18.88 -5.66 20.56
N LYS A 216 -18.34 -6.57 21.38
CA LYS A 216 -17.48 -7.67 20.92
C LYS A 216 -18.00 -9.05 21.29
N GLY A 217 -19.13 -9.11 22.00
CA GLY A 217 -19.72 -10.37 22.49
C GLY A 217 -18.96 -10.98 23.68
N ASP A 218 -18.19 -10.17 24.40
CA ASP A 218 -17.40 -10.62 25.56
C ASP A 218 -17.91 -10.00 26.90
N ILE A 219 -17.40 -10.49 28.00
CA ILE A 219 -17.79 -10.03 29.36
C ILE A 219 -17.50 -8.54 29.59
N THR A 220 -16.59 -7.96 28.83
CA THR A 220 -16.21 -6.54 28.96
C THR A 220 -17.23 -5.60 28.32
N ASP A 221 -18.20 -6.11 27.55
CA ASP A 221 -19.28 -5.32 26.95
C ASP A 221 -20.15 -4.62 27.99
N PHE A 222 -20.23 -5.20 29.20
CA PHE A 222 -20.91 -4.56 30.34
C PHE A 222 -20.26 -3.21 30.68
N TYR A 223 -18.93 -3.14 30.72
CA TYR A 223 -18.20 -1.89 30.99
C TYR A 223 -18.28 -0.94 29.80
N ARG A 224 -18.16 -1.47 28.58
CA ARG A 224 -18.29 -0.66 27.34
C ARG A 224 -19.68 -0.01 27.24
N LEU A 225 -20.73 -0.65 27.77
CA LEU A 225 -22.07 -0.04 27.79
C LEU A 225 -22.10 1.24 28.63
N PHE A 226 -21.42 1.26 29.79
CA PHE A 226 -21.35 2.48 30.62
C PHE A 226 -20.49 3.55 29.93
N ASP A 227 -19.37 3.17 29.30
CA ASP A 227 -18.52 4.08 28.57
C ASP A 227 -19.29 4.72 27.41
N ARG A 228 -20.09 3.96 26.63
CA ARG A 228 -20.95 4.49 25.57
C ARG A 228 -22.03 5.45 26.09
N LYS A 229 -22.70 5.10 27.18
CA LYS A 229 -23.70 5.99 27.80
C LYS A 229 -23.08 7.30 28.27
N ALA A 230 -21.90 7.24 28.86
CA ALA A 230 -21.16 8.43 29.25
C ALA A 230 -20.73 9.27 28.03
N ALA A 231 -20.24 8.64 26.97
CA ALA A 231 -19.88 9.33 25.73
C ALA A 231 -21.07 10.05 25.11
N ALA A 232 -22.24 9.40 25.01
CA ALA A 232 -23.45 10.02 24.48
C ALA A 232 -23.89 11.24 25.31
N ASP A 233 -23.90 11.13 26.63
CA ASP A 233 -24.28 12.22 27.54
C ASP A 233 -23.28 13.39 27.47
N VAL A 234 -21.97 13.10 27.49
CA VAL A 234 -20.89 14.08 27.35
C VAL A 234 -20.98 14.83 26.03
N CYS A 235 -21.23 14.12 24.92
CA CYS A 235 -21.41 14.75 23.61
C CYS A 235 -22.61 15.68 23.57
N ALA A 236 -23.75 15.26 24.16
CA ALA A 236 -24.95 16.08 24.25
C ALA A 236 -24.71 17.37 25.07
N ILE A 237 -24.07 17.26 26.26
CA ILE A 237 -23.72 18.39 27.12
C ILE A 237 -22.79 19.37 26.38
N ALA A 238 -21.70 18.85 25.76
CA ALA A 238 -20.72 19.70 25.10
C ALA A 238 -21.30 20.42 23.88
N THR A 239 -22.12 19.75 23.06
CA THR A 239 -22.75 20.38 21.89
C THR A 239 -23.86 21.36 22.24
N ALA A 240 -24.55 21.17 23.38
CA ALA A 240 -25.51 22.15 23.91
C ALA A 240 -24.81 23.41 24.41
N ALA A 241 -23.60 23.29 24.97
CA ALA A 241 -22.82 24.43 25.45
C ALA A 241 -22.20 25.27 24.30
N GLN A 242 -21.75 24.60 23.25
CA GLN A 242 -21.15 25.29 22.08
C GLN A 242 -21.22 24.45 20.79
N ARG A 243 -21.37 25.16 19.66
CA ARG A 243 -21.59 24.56 18.34
C ARG A 243 -20.43 23.67 17.86
N SER A 244 -19.22 23.98 18.28
CA SER A 244 -18.00 23.28 17.82
C SER A 244 -17.10 23.01 19.03
N PRO A 245 -17.47 22.04 19.90
CA PRO A 245 -16.70 21.75 21.09
C PRO A 245 -15.30 21.25 20.72
N THR A 246 -14.33 21.55 21.57
CA THR A 246 -12.97 20.99 21.50
C THR A 246 -12.89 19.72 22.35
N MET A 247 -11.78 19.00 22.27
CA MET A 247 -11.55 17.86 23.18
C MET A 247 -11.58 18.27 24.65
N ARG A 248 -11.11 19.49 24.98
CA ARG A 248 -11.14 20.02 26.36
C ARG A 248 -12.55 20.32 26.84
N ASP A 249 -13.44 20.75 25.95
CA ASP A 249 -14.85 20.96 26.31
C ASP A 249 -15.57 19.63 26.59
N LEU A 250 -15.20 18.55 25.86
CA LEU A 250 -15.68 17.22 26.17
C LEU A 250 -15.18 16.74 27.54
N VAL A 251 -13.92 17.01 27.89
CA VAL A 251 -13.40 16.71 29.25
C VAL A 251 -14.18 17.51 30.29
N ALA A 252 -14.43 18.79 30.08
CA ALA A 252 -15.23 19.61 31.02
C ALA A 252 -16.66 19.05 31.17
N ALA A 253 -17.26 18.55 30.09
CA ALA A 253 -18.59 17.93 30.12
C ALA A 253 -18.62 16.60 30.91
N THR A 254 -17.50 15.87 31.06
CA THR A 254 -17.48 14.65 31.88
C THR A 254 -17.81 14.92 33.36
N TYR A 255 -17.42 16.08 33.88
CA TYR A 255 -17.72 16.47 35.27
C TYR A 255 -19.18 16.88 35.48
N GLN A 256 -19.95 17.07 34.42
CA GLN A 256 -21.38 17.39 34.45
C GLN A 256 -22.26 16.16 34.12
N SER A 257 -21.64 15.10 33.59
CA SER A 257 -22.36 13.91 33.16
C SER A 257 -22.76 13.04 34.34
N LYS A 258 -24.06 12.69 34.42
CA LYS A 258 -24.59 11.74 35.39
C LYS A 258 -24.14 10.29 35.20
N HIS A 259 -23.52 9.99 34.07
CA HIS A 259 -23.04 8.66 33.69
C HIS A 259 -21.54 8.46 33.99
N VAL A 260 -20.84 9.51 34.41
CA VAL A 260 -19.44 9.46 34.88
C VAL A 260 -19.49 9.58 36.41
N ASP A 261 -19.23 8.47 37.09
CA ASP A 261 -19.32 8.43 38.56
C ASP A 261 -18.06 7.74 39.13
N ALA A 262 -17.27 8.53 39.86
CA ALA A 262 -16.07 8.05 40.54
C ALA A 262 -16.38 7.13 41.71
N ALA A 263 -17.48 7.35 42.42
CA ALA A 263 -17.87 6.56 43.60
C ALA A 263 -18.31 5.14 43.18
N ASP A 264 -19.13 5.05 42.15
CA ASP A 264 -19.61 3.79 41.59
C ASP A 264 -18.64 3.17 40.55
N LYS A 265 -17.50 3.80 40.31
CA LYS A 265 -16.50 3.42 39.27
C LYS A 265 -17.09 3.23 37.87
N LYS A 266 -18.12 4.01 37.52
CA LYS A 266 -18.74 4.00 36.17
C LYS A 266 -18.02 4.94 35.25
N ALA A 267 -17.67 4.44 34.04
CA ALA A 267 -17.02 5.20 32.93
C ALA A 267 -15.73 5.98 33.30
N ILE A 268 -15.04 5.58 34.40
CA ILE A 268 -13.78 6.23 34.81
C ILE A 268 -12.70 6.07 33.74
N LYS A 269 -12.67 4.90 33.09
CA LYS A 269 -11.71 4.63 32.01
C LYS A 269 -11.95 5.57 30.84
N PHE A 270 -13.20 5.77 30.43
CA PHE A 270 -13.57 6.70 29.37
C PHE A 270 -13.11 8.13 29.71
N GLN A 271 -13.38 8.61 30.93
CA GLN A 271 -12.95 9.91 31.38
C GLN A 271 -11.42 10.07 31.33
N ALA A 272 -10.66 9.10 31.89
CA ALA A 272 -9.21 9.13 31.90
C ALA A 272 -8.62 9.08 30.48
N ASP A 273 -9.15 8.24 29.59
CA ASP A 273 -8.74 8.14 28.21
C ASP A 273 -8.99 9.48 27.45
N LEU A 274 -10.13 10.15 27.75
CA LEU A 274 -10.48 11.45 27.16
C LEU A 274 -9.53 12.56 27.66
N GLU A 275 -9.25 12.60 28.97
CA GLU A 275 -8.29 13.53 29.58
C GLU A 275 -6.87 13.37 29.01
N GLU A 276 -6.43 12.13 28.81
CA GLU A 276 -5.13 11.86 28.17
C GLU A 276 -5.09 12.35 26.72
N LEU A 277 -6.16 12.11 25.96
CA LEU A 277 -6.24 12.51 24.57
C LEU A 277 -6.31 14.03 24.43
N ALA A 278 -6.97 14.72 25.38
CA ALA A 278 -7.05 16.18 25.41
C ALA A 278 -5.70 16.87 25.65
N LYS A 279 -4.67 16.15 26.12
CA LYS A 279 -3.29 16.66 26.21
C LYS A 279 -2.62 16.82 24.85
N LEU A 280 -3.18 16.22 23.79
CA LEU A 280 -2.67 16.33 22.44
C LEU A 280 -3.12 17.65 21.82
N GLU A 281 -2.28 18.69 21.91
CA GLU A 281 -2.61 20.04 21.47
C GLU A 281 -3.03 20.12 19.99
N ALA A 282 -2.46 19.30 19.13
CA ALA A 282 -2.71 19.32 17.69
C ALA A 282 -4.20 19.27 17.30
N ILE A 283 -5.04 18.61 18.13
CA ILE A 283 -6.49 18.44 17.89
C ILE A 283 -7.38 19.40 18.70
N ASN A 284 -6.79 20.32 19.45
CA ASN A 284 -7.49 21.24 20.35
C ASN A 284 -7.57 22.70 19.81
N ALA A 285 -7.56 22.90 18.50
CA ALA A 285 -7.73 24.23 17.96
C ALA A 285 -9.20 24.70 18.07
N THR A 286 -9.43 25.93 18.52
CA THR A 286 -10.74 26.57 18.38
C THR A 286 -10.94 27.04 16.95
N GLU A 287 -9.87 27.62 16.36
CA GLU A 287 -9.79 27.95 14.94
C GLU A 287 -8.56 27.27 14.36
N GLY A 288 -8.73 26.59 13.23
CA GLY A 288 -7.67 25.83 12.58
C GLY A 288 -8.09 25.37 11.19
N HIS A 289 -7.55 24.24 10.74
CA HIS A 289 -7.92 23.65 9.46
C HIS A 289 -9.43 23.38 9.38
N ASP A 290 -10.10 24.00 8.41
CA ASP A 290 -11.48 23.69 8.07
C ASP A 290 -11.52 22.54 7.06
N LEU A 291 -11.68 21.31 7.56
CA LEU A 291 -11.58 20.08 6.76
C LEU A 291 -12.64 20.05 5.64
N ALA A 292 -13.87 20.50 5.92
CA ALA A 292 -14.94 20.49 4.92
C ALA A 292 -14.64 21.45 3.77
N ARG A 293 -14.16 22.67 4.09
CA ARG A 293 -13.75 23.64 3.09
C ARG A 293 -12.55 23.16 2.28
N ILE A 294 -11.58 22.50 2.93
CA ILE A 294 -10.38 22.00 2.24
C ILE A 294 -10.76 20.87 1.27
N LEU A 295 -11.67 19.96 1.66
CA LEU A 295 -12.14 18.86 0.79
C LEU A 295 -13.07 19.32 -0.34
N SER A 296 -13.62 20.53 -0.27
CA SER A 296 -14.48 21.09 -1.33
C SER A 296 -13.70 21.74 -2.47
N GLN A 297 -12.38 21.74 -2.43
CA GLN A 297 -11.51 22.32 -3.45
C GLN A 297 -10.31 21.43 -3.75
N LYS A 298 -9.70 21.62 -4.91
CA LYS A 298 -8.40 21.01 -5.24
C LYS A 298 -7.37 21.39 -4.19
N SER A 299 -6.90 20.45 -3.40
CA SER A 299 -6.02 20.68 -2.25
C SER A 299 -5.27 19.41 -1.86
N VAL A 300 -4.32 19.53 -0.95
CA VAL A 300 -3.65 18.42 -0.31
C VAL A 300 -3.79 18.53 1.20
N ILE A 301 -4.27 17.46 1.85
CA ILE A 301 -4.20 17.26 3.30
C ILE A 301 -3.17 16.15 3.56
N TYR A 302 -2.09 16.46 4.23
CA TYR A 302 -1.08 15.50 4.64
C TYR A 302 -1.09 15.38 6.17
N VAL A 303 -1.50 14.20 6.66
CA VAL A 303 -1.62 13.90 8.08
C VAL A 303 -0.42 13.06 8.52
N VAL A 304 0.39 13.59 9.42
CA VAL A 304 1.47 12.87 10.07
C VAL A 304 0.99 12.29 11.39
N GLY A 305 1.07 11.00 11.53
CA GLY A 305 0.63 10.27 12.72
C GLY A 305 1.75 9.54 13.46
N SER A 306 1.39 8.41 14.06
CA SER A 306 2.30 7.49 14.74
C SER A 306 1.80 6.06 14.67
N THR A 307 2.73 5.10 14.66
CA THR A 307 2.43 3.67 14.81
C THR A 307 2.55 3.19 16.26
N ARG A 308 3.07 4.02 17.18
CA ARG A 308 3.43 3.60 18.55
C ARG A 308 2.78 4.42 19.66
N LYS A 309 2.51 5.71 19.44
CA LYS A 309 1.93 6.60 20.45
C LYS A 309 0.42 6.45 20.46
N VAL A 310 -0.13 5.85 21.51
CA VAL A 310 -1.56 5.49 21.60
C VAL A 310 -2.48 6.67 21.34
N GLN A 311 -2.22 7.83 21.95
CA GLN A 311 -3.02 9.05 21.75
C GLN A 311 -2.96 9.55 20.31
N THR A 312 -1.79 9.49 19.68
CA THR A 312 -1.65 9.86 18.25
C THR A 312 -2.38 8.87 17.35
N VAL A 313 -2.32 7.55 17.64
CA VAL A 313 -3.08 6.53 16.90
C VAL A 313 -4.59 6.75 17.04
N ARG A 314 -5.07 7.10 18.23
CA ARG A 314 -6.47 7.45 18.45
C ARG A 314 -6.86 8.72 17.66
N ALA A 315 -6.06 9.77 17.77
CA ALA A 315 -6.31 11.04 17.06
C ALA A 315 -6.34 10.87 15.54
N GLN A 316 -5.46 10.04 14.96
CA GLN A 316 -5.49 9.78 13.51
C GLN A 316 -6.71 8.96 13.08
N LYS A 317 -7.20 8.01 13.90
CA LYS A 317 -8.47 7.31 13.65
C LYS A 317 -9.66 8.28 13.72
N MET A 318 -9.69 9.18 14.72
CA MET A 318 -10.71 10.22 14.85
C MET A 318 -10.73 11.15 13.62
N LEU A 319 -9.56 11.65 13.23
CA LEU A 319 -9.44 12.54 12.09
C LEU A 319 -9.84 11.85 10.78
N LEU A 320 -9.44 10.60 10.60
CA LEU A 320 -9.85 9.80 9.44
C LEU A 320 -11.37 9.63 9.40
N LEU A 321 -12.00 9.23 10.51
CA LEU A 321 -13.45 9.06 10.55
C LEU A 321 -14.15 10.40 10.29
N ARG A 322 -13.66 11.51 10.84
CA ARG A 322 -14.22 12.85 10.55
C ARG A 322 -14.14 13.21 9.07
N LEU A 323 -13.04 12.90 8.40
CA LEU A 323 -12.91 13.12 6.95
C LEU A 323 -13.92 12.28 6.16
N LEU A 324 -14.15 11.01 6.58
CA LEU A 324 -15.13 10.13 5.96
C LEU A 324 -16.56 10.65 6.18
N GLN A 325 -16.93 11.07 7.40
CA GLN A 325 -18.24 11.70 7.69
C GLN A 325 -18.48 12.95 6.83
N ILE A 326 -17.47 13.81 6.65
CA ILE A 326 -17.59 14.98 5.77
C ILE A 326 -17.84 14.55 4.33
N ILE A 327 -17.17 13.51 3.84
CA ILE A 327 -17.33 13.00 2.49
C ILE A 327 -18.71 12.36 2.31
N GLU A 328 -19.20 11.59 3.27
CA GLU A 328 -20.50 10.94 3.23
C GLU A 328 -21.66 11.93 3.22
N ASN A 329 -21.52 13.04 3.96
CA ASN A 329 -22.54 14.06 4.14
C ASN A 329 -22.44 15.24 3.15
N ARG A 330 -21.49 15.21 2.18
CA ARG A 330 -21.29 16.32 1.25
C ARG A 330 -22.38 16.41 0.17
N ASP A 331 -22.58 17.62 -0.33
CA ASP A 331 -23.42 17.86 -1.50
C ASP A 331 -22.82 17.19 -2.75
N LEU A 332 -23.63 16.44 -3.46
CA LEU A 332 -23.26 15.69 -4.66
C LEU A 332 -23.63 16.41 -5.96
N SER A 333 -24.11 17.64 -5.91
CA SER A 333 -24.48 18.41 -7.12
C SER A 333 -23.26 18.65 -8.03
N ASN A 334 -22.08 18.90 -7.44
CA ASN A 334 -20.80 19.04 -8.16
C ASN A 334 -19.61 18.69 -7.24
N PRO A 335 -19.46 17.45 -6.80
CA PRO A 335 -18.42 17.10 -5.85
C PRO A 335 -17.05 17.02 -6.54
N ILE A 336 -16.05 17.66 -5.95
CA ILE A 336 -14.67 17.41 -6.33
C ILE A 336 -14.29 16.00 -5.88
N PRO A 337 -13.75 15.14 -6.77
CA PRO A 337 -13.32 13.81 -6.36
C PRO A 337 -12.22 13.88 -5.30
N VAL A 338 -12.20 12.89 -4.40
CA VAL A 338 -11.20 12.79 -3.34
C VAL A 338 -10.39 11.52 -3.54
N ALA A 339 -9.08 11.68 -3.71
CA ALA A 339 -8.11 10.60 -3.68
C ALA A 339 -7.52 10.49 -2.28
N MET A 340 -7.84 9.43 -1.54
CA MET A 340 -7.37 9.23 -0.17
C MET A 340 -6.35 8.09 -0.13
N MET A 341 -5.24 8.28 0.59
CA MET A 341 -4.22 7.27 0.84
C MET A 341 -4.14 6.97 2.33
N LEU A 342 -4.30 5.70 2.69
CA LEU A 342 -4.12 5.19 4.03
C LEU A 342 -2.86 4.31 4.06
N ASP A 343 -1.76 4.86 4.59
CA ASP A 343 -0.53 4.08 4.77
C ASP A 343 -0.57 3.29 6.08
N GLU A 344 0.10 2.14 6.12
CA GLU A 344 0.10 1.22 7.28
C GLU A 344 -1.32 0.94 7.81
N LEU A 345 -2.16 0.47 6.93
CA LEU A 345 -3.62 0.30 7.10
C LEU A 345 -4.04 -0.26 8.46
N LYS A 346 -3.30 -1.22 9.03
CA LYS A 346 -3.63 -1.87 10.30
C LYS A 346 -3.79 -0.91 11.49
N TYR A 347 -3.11 0.24 11.47
CA TYR A 347 -3.22 1.25 12.53
C TYR A 347 -4.40 2.22 12.36
N LEU A 348 -5.08 2.17 11.22
CA LEU A 348 -6.15 3.08 10.83
C LEU A 348 -7.52 2.42 10.81
N LEU A 349 -7.57 1.08 10.73
CA LEU A 349 -8.84 0.35 10.64
C LEU A 349 -9.65 0.44 11.93
N SER A 350 -10.95 0.57 11.73
CA SER A 350 -12.01 0.50 12.72
C SER A 350 -13.29 -0.03 12.06
N PRO A 351 -14.33 -0.44 12.80
CA PRO A 351 -15.60 -0.85 12.20
C PRO A 351 -16.18 0.20 11.26
N ALA A 352 -16.16 1.48 11.66
CA ALA A 352 -16.66 2.59 10.86
C ALA A 352 -15.85 2.79 9.55
N VAL A 353 -14.52 2.68 9.60
CA VAL A 353 -13.67 2.76 8.39
C VAL A 353 -13.95 1.60 7.44
N LEU A 354 -14.16 0.37 7.94
CA LEU A 354 -14.51 -0.77 7.11
C LEU A 354 -15.87 -0.59 6.41
N GLN A 355 -16.86 -0.01 7.11
CA GLN A 355 -18.16 0.32 6.52
C GLN A 355 -18.02 1.43 5.46
N ALA A 356 -17.24 2.46 5.74
CA ALA A 356 -17.01 3.56 4.83
C ALA A 356 -16.39 3.12 3.50
N LEU A 357 -15.57 2.05 3.47
CA LEU A 357 -15.07 1.47 2.21
C LEU A 357 -16.19 1.05 1.25
N GLY A 358 -17.38 0.70 1.78
CA GLY A 358 -18.54 0.38 0.95
C GLY A 358 -19.33 1.59 0.45
N THR A 359 -19.29 2.72 1.18
CA THR A 359 -20.20 3.86 0.98
C THR A 359 -19.55 5.09 0.33
N VAL A 360 -18.30 5.42 0.66
CA VAL A 360 -17.67 6.68 0.22
C VAL A 360 -17.37 6.73 -1.27
N ARG A 361 -17.27 5.57 -1.94
CA ARG A 361 -17.07 5.49 -3.39
C ARG A 361 -18.17 6.23 -4.14
N ASP A 362 -19.42 5.97 -3.80
CA ASP A 362 -20.60 6.59 -4.43
C ASP A 362 -20.70 8.08 -4.10
N LYS A 363 -19.95 8.53 -3.09
CA LYS A 363 -19.75 9.94 -2.74
C LYS A 363 -18.55 10.56 -3.45
N GLY A 364 -17.94 9.89 -4.43
CA GLY A 364 -16.80 10.38 -5.20
C GLY A 364 -15.48 10.38 -4.43
N CYS A 365 -15.30 9.47 -3.47
CA CYS A 365 -14.02 9.23 -2.81
C CYS A 365 -13.49 7.85 -3.15
N HIS A 366 -12.28 7.79 -3.67
CA HIS A 366 -11.56 6.55 -3.89
C HIS A 366 -10.34 6.48 -2.97
N ILE A 367 -10.13 5.29 -2.38
CA ILE A 367 -9.14 5.11 -1.33
C ILE A 367 -8.06 4.13 -1.80
N MET A 368 -6.80 4.50 -1.60
CA MET A 368 -5.66 3.60 -1.70
C MET A 368 -5.30 3.08 -0.31
N LEU A 369 -5.31 1.75 -0.15
CA LEU A 369 -5.02 1.05 1.09
C LEU A 369 -3.63 0.42 0.98
N ALA A 370 -2.64 0.94 1.72
CA ALA A 370 -1.29 0.38 1.71
C ALA A 370 -1.00 -0.43 2.97
N HIS A 371 -0.48 -1.64 2.76
CA HIS A 371 -0.03 -2.54 3.81
C HIS A 371 1.08 -3.48 3.30
N GLN A 372 1.66 -4.32 4.17
CA GLN A 372 2.85 -5.09 3.80
C GLN A 372 2.50 -6.51 3.34
N SER A 373 1.50 -7.15 3.97
CA SER A 373 1.06 -8.50 3.68
C SER A 373 -0.44 -8.65 3.91
N ILE A 374 -1.04 -9.74 3.45
CA ILE A 374 -2.42 -10.07 3.81
C ILE A 374 -2.52 -10.36 5.31
N ASP A 375 -1.45 -10.85 5.91
CA ASP A 375 -1.40 -11.16 7.34
C ASP A 375 -1.47 -9.91 8.23
N ASP A 376 -1.05 -8.74 7.74
CA ASP A 376 -1.28 -7.47 8.45
C ASP A 376 -2.77 -7.21 8.74
N LEU A 377 -3.66 -7.77 7.91
CA LEU A 377 -5.11 -7.63 8.09
C LEU A 377 -5.67 -8.52 9.21
N LYS A 378 -4.87 -9.46 9.72
CA LYS A 378 -5.22 -10.30 10.88
C LYS A 378 -4.96 -9.58 12.21
N ASP A 379 -4.05 -8.60 12.22
CA ASP A 379 -3.63 -7.85 13.42
C ASP A 379 -4.21 -6.42 13.40
N CYS A 380 -5.53 -6.33 13.35
CA CYS A 380 -6.25 -5.05 13.27
C CYS A 380 -7.07 -4.81 14.57
N GLY A 381 -6.39 -4.73 15.69
CA GLY A 381 -6.86 -4.23 16.97
C GLY A 381 -8.33 -4.51 17.36
N GLY A 382 -8.70 -5.78 17.63
CA GLY A 382 -10.03 -6.12 18.12
C GLY A 382 -11.12 -6.29 17.05
N LEU A 383 -10.77 -6.23 15.76
CA LEU A 383 -11.65 -6.57 14.65
C LEU A 383 -11.54 -8.06 14.30
N ASP A 384 -12.63 -8.64 13.78
CA ASP A 384 -12.57 -10.01 13.23
C ASP A 384 -11.67 -10.05 11.99
N PRO A 385 -10.59 -10.85 12.01
CA PRO A 385 -9.63 -10.92 10.90
C PRO A 385 -10.26 -11.31 9.55
N ASN A 386 -11.25 -12.18 9.56
CA ASN A 386 -11.92 -12.63 8.34
C ASN A 386 -12.80 -11.53 7.75
N ALA A 387 -13.51 -10.79 8.60
CA ALA A 387 -14.31 -9.63 8.18
C ALA A 387 -13.42 -8.52 7.61
N VAL A 388 -12.29 -8.21 8.25
CA VAL A 388 -11.31 -7.22 7.77
C VAL A 388 -10.75 -7.63 6.41
N ARG A 389 -10.25 -8.86 6.31
CA ARG A 389 -9.70 -9.40 5.07
C ARG A 389 -10.73 -9.39 3.95
N GLY A 390 -11.95 -9.86 4.22
CA GLY A 390 -13.06 -9.87 3.27
C GLY A 390 -13.40 -8.46 2.78
N ALA A 391 -13.60 -7.52 3.70
CA ALA A 391 -13.93 -6.14 3.36
C ALA A 391 -12.85 -5.45 2.53
N VAL A 392 -11.58 -5.59 2.91
CA VAL A 392 -10.45 -4.97 2.19
C VAL A 392 -10.31 -5.57 0.79
N ILE A 393 -10.33 -6.91 0.66
CA ILE A 393 -10.13 -7.58 -0.64
C ILE A 393 -11.27 -7.28 -1.60
N VAL A 394 -12.52 -7.32 -1.13
CA VAL A 394 -13.72 -7.15 -1.99
C VAL A 394 -13.89 -5.69 -2.41
N ASN A 395 -13.67 -4.73 -1.53
CA ASN A 395 -13.85 -3.31 -1.85
C ASN A 395 -12.70 -2.71 -2.67
N THR A 396 -11.58 -3.42 -2.84
CA THR A 396 -10.46 -2.96 -3.66
C THR A 396 -10.44 -3.68 -5.02
N GLY A 397 -11.14 -3.16 -6.02
CA GLY A 397 -11.15 -3.73 -7.37
C GLY A 397 -9.80 -3.66 -8.08
N LEU A 398 -8.99 -2.65 -7.78
CA LEU A 398 -7.63 -2.51 -8.29
C LEU A 398 -6.60 -2.95 -7.24
N LYS A 399 -5.56 -3.67 -7.67
CA LYS A 399 -4.47 -4.08 -6.78
C LYS A 399 -3.11 -3.87 -7.45
N LEU A 400 -2.16 -3.30 -6.73
CA LEU A 400 -0.77 -3.22 -7.13
C LEU A 400 0.08 -3.95 -6.08
N ILE A 401 0.58 -5.12 -6.45
CA ILE A 401 1.27 -6.04 -5.55
C ILE A 401 2.75 -6.07 -5.90
N TYR A 402 3.58 -5.65 -4.97
CA TYR A 402 5.03 -5.72 -5.04
C TYR A 402 5.53 -7.04 -4.44
N ARG A 403 6.85 -7.27 -4.52
CA ARG A 403 7.50 -8.39 -3.87
C ARG A 403 7.05 -8.51 -2.40
N SER A 404 6.68 -9.71 -2.01
CA SER A 404 6.41 -10.11 -0.63
C SER A 404 7.24 -11.33 -0.27
N SER A 405 7.60 -11.48 1.00
CA SER A 405 8.19 -12.70 1.55
C SER A 405 7.17 -13.53 2.34
N ASP A 406 5.95 -13.03 2.48
CA ASP A 406 4.86 -13.72 3.16
C ASP A 406 4.25 -14.80 2.25
N PRO A 407 4.27 -16.11 2.65
CA PRO A 407 3.78 -17.21 1.83
C PRO A 407 2.30 -17.10 1.46
N ASP A 408 1.44 -16.63 2.38
CA ASP A 408 0.00 -16.48 2.14
C ASP A 408 -0.26 -15.40 1.09
N THR A 409 0.47 -14.28 1.17
CA THR A 409 0.43 -13.22 0.17
C THR A 409 0.91 -13.69 -1.20
N LEU A 410 2.01 -14.46 -1.24
CA LEU A 410 2.56 -15.01 -2.49
C LEU A 410 1.56 -15.96 -3.16
N GLN A 411 0.95 -16.86 -2.38
CA GLN A 411 -0.05 -17.79 -2.89
C GLN A 411 -1.26 -17.03 -3.43
N TRP A 412 -1.85 -16.16 -2.62
CA TRP A 412 -3.01 -15.38 -3.00
C TRP A 412 -2.78 -14.50 -4.24
N ALA A 413 -1.64 -13.82 -4.32
CA ALA A 413 -1.30 -12.98 -5.47
C ALA A 413 -1.09 -13.80 -6.75
N SER A 414 -0.47 -14.99 -6.63
CA SER A 414 -0.31 -15.92 -7.74
C SER A 414 -1.67 -16.44 -8.24
N ASP A 415 -2.56 -16.85 -7.33
CA ASP A 415 -3.91 -17.34 -7.67
C ASP A 415 -4.76 -16.25 -8.34
N LEU A 416 -4.66 -15.00 -7.89
CA LEU A 416 -5.33 -13.85 -8.52
C LEU A 416 -4.90 -13.62 -9.97
N SER A 417 -3.73 -14.08 -10.41
CA SER A 417 -3.27 -13.90 -11.79
C SER A 417 -4.06 -14.75 -12.79
N GLY A 418 -4.82 -15.75 -12.31
CA GLY A 418 -5.46 -16.76 -13.14
C GLY A 418 -4.48 -17.81 -13.64
N THR A 419 -4.98 -18.77 -14.42
CA THR A 419 -4.21 -19.90 -14.90
C THR A 419 -3.99 -19.85 -16.41
N ILE A 420 -2.90 -20.44 -16.87
CA ILE A 420 -2.58 -20.67 -18.28
C ILE A 420 -2.17 -22.12 -18.50
N VAL A 421 -2.37 -22.61 -19.71
CA VAL A 421 -1.83 -23.90 -20.16
C VAL A 421 -0.42 -23.66 -20.69
N ALA A 422 0.58 -24.24 -20.03
CA ALA A 422 1.98 -24.17 -20.42
C ALA A 422 2.47 -25.55 -20.90
N LYS A 423 3.38 -25.54 -21.90
CA LYS A 423 4.01 -26.79 -22.39
C LYS A 423 5.28 -27.07 -21.61
N GLN A 424 5.29 -28.15 -20.86
CA GLN A 424 6.47 -28.63 -20.15
C GLN A 424 7.18 -29.70 -21.01
N GLN A 425 8.46 -29.51 -21.24
CA GLN A 425 9.31 -30.52 -21.88
C GLN A 425 9.87 -31.43 -20.80
N SER A 426 9.51 -32.72 -20.84
CA SER A 426 10.17 -33.73 -20.02
C SER A 426 11.37 -34.29 -20.80
N ALA A 427 12.59 -33.99 -20.33
CA ALA A 427 13.80 -34.63 -20.83
C ALA A 427 13.96 -35.98 -20.14
N HIS A 428 13.63 -37.08 -20.83
CA HIS A 428 14.14 -38.40 -20.45
C HIS A 428 15.58 -38.49 -20.94
N MET A 429 16.55 -38.44 -20.05
CA MET A 429 17.92 -38.87 -20.34
C MET A 429 17.95 -40.40 -20.41
N SER A 430 17.69 -40.96 -21.59
CA SER A 430 18.10 -42.33 -21.88
C SER A 430 19.59 -42.33 -22.26
N GLN A 431 20.37 -43.20 -21.63
CA GLN A 431 21.82 -43.36 -21.82
C GLN A 431 22.19 -43.99 -23.18
N GLU A 432 21.35 -43.88 -24.21
CA GLU A 432 21.63 -44.43 -25.53
C GLU A 432 22.11 -43.33 -26.49
N ILE A 433 23.32 -43.57 -27.01
CA ILE A 433 24.20 -42.60 -27.70
C ILE A 433 23.67 -42.19 -29.10
N PHE A 434 22.54 -42.68 -29.59
CA PHE A 434 22.09 -42.48 -30.97
C PHE A 434 20.58 -42.34 -31.21
N HIS A 435 19.78 -41.84 -30.28
CA HIS A 435 18.42 -41.45 -30.61
C HIS A 435 18.15 -39.97 -30.35
N SER A 436 17.66 -39.28 -31.36
CA SER A 436 17.09 -37.94 -31.25
C SER A 436 16.06 -37.94 -30.12
N SER A 437 16.34 -37.21 -29.04
CA SER A 437 15.40 -37.04 -27.97
C SER A 437 14.17 -36.26 -28.49
N GLU A 438 13.14 -37.00 -28.88
CA GLU A 438 11.80 -36.44 -28.99
C GLU A 438 11.36 -36.06 -27.57
N GLY A 439 11.50 -34.79 -27.22
CA GLY A 439 11.00 -34.28 -25.97
C GLY A 439 9.48 -34.41 -25.95
N GLN A 440 8.97 -35.27 -25.08
CA GLN A 440 7.52 -35.31 -24.84
C GLN A 440 7.09 -33.99 -24.21
N TYR A 441 6.24 -33.26 -24.90
CA TYR A 441 5.58 -32.08 -24.37
C TYR A 441 4.31 -32.51 -23.65
N ARG A 442 4.19 -32.10 -22.39
CA ARG A 442 2.98 -32.26 -21.60
C ARG A 442 2.37 -30.89 -21.34
N ASP A 443 1.09 -30.75 -21.63
CA ASP A 443 0.35 -29.57 -21.24
C ASP A 443 0.11 -29.61 -19.72
N ILE A 444 0.55 -28.58 -19.02
CA ILE A 444 0.33 -28.38 -17.59
C ILE A 444 -0.38 -27.04 -17.36
N GLU A 445 -1.34 -27.06 -16.48
CA GLU A 445 -1.96 -25.83 -15.99
C GLU A 445 -1.09 -25.23 -14.89
N ARG A 446 -0.78 -23.94 -15.00
CA ARG A 446 -0.06 -23.18 -13.97
C ARG A 446 -0.62 -21.77 -13.84
N ASN A 447 -0.38 -21.13 -12.71
CA ASN A 447 -0.71 -19.73 -12.54
C ASN A 447 0.03 -18.86 -13.58
N TYR A 448 -0.67 -17.86 -14.10
CA TYR A 448 -0.12 -16.94 -15.11
C TYR A 448 1.12 -16.22 -14.60
N ILE A 449 1.08 -15.73 -13.35
CA ILE A 449 2.24 -15.20 -12.63
C ILE A 449 2.50 -16.13 -11.44
N THR A 450 3.66 -16.75 -11.40
CA THR A 450 4.02 -17.74 -10.38
C THR A 450 4.51 -17.09 -9.08
N LYS A 451 4.46 -17.83 -7.97
CA LYS A 451 5.06 -17.39 -6.69
C LYS A 451 6.54 -17.04 -6.82
N ASN A 452 7.28 -17.79 -7.63
CA ASN A 452 8.71 -17.55 -7.85
C ASN A 452 8.97 -16.22 -8.56
N GLU A 453 8.14 -15.87 -9.54
CA GLU A 453 8.23 -14.57 -10.21
C GLU A 453 7.93 -13.41 -9.25
N ILE A 454 6.93 -13.57 -8.37
CA ILE A 454 6.59 -12.56 -7.36
C ILE A 454 7.73 -12.40 -6.34
N LEU A 455 8.29 -13.52 -5.86
CA LEU A 455 9.38 -13.52 -4.89
C LEU A 455 10.66 -12.92 -5.46
N ALA A 456 10.91 -13.08 -6.76
CA ALA A 456 12.10 -12.57 -7.44
C ALA A 456 11.94 -11.13 -7.97
N MET A 457 10.76 -10.51 -7.83
CA MET A 457 10.54 -9.17 -8.36
C MET A 457 11.55 -8.15 -7.83
N PRO A 458 12.19 -7.37 -8.71
CA PRO A 458 13.09 -6.31 -8.30
C PRO A 458 12.31 -5.14 -7.65
N LYS A 459 13.03 -4.24 -6.99
CA LYS A 459 12.45 -3.01 -6.44
C LYS A 459 11.74 -2.21 -7.53
N GLN A 460 10.67 -1.50 -7.16
CA GLN A 460 9.88 -0.66 -8.06
C GLN A 460 9.16 -1.43 -9.19
N THR A 461 9.11 -2.75 -9.07
CA THR A 461 8.35 -3.61 -9.99
C THR A 461 7.21 -4.26 -9.23
N GLY A 462 5.99 -4.17 -9.76
CA GLY A 462 4.80 -4.72 -9.13
C GLY A 462 3.83 -5.29 -10.15
N MET A 463 2.88 -6.07 -9.68
CA MET A 463 1.80 -6.65 -10.49
C MET A 463 0.54 -5.83 -10.34
N LEU A 464 0.00 -5.36 -11.45
CA LEU A 464 -1.29 -4.68 -11.51
C LEU A 464 -2.39 -5.70 -11.81
N TYR A 465 -3.43 -5.71 -10.96
CA TYR A 465 -4.66 -6.50 -11.11
C TYR A 465 -5.89 -5.60 -11.18
N GLY A 466 -6.98 -6.14 -11.71
CA GLY A 466 -8.28 -5.47 -11.75
C GLY A 466 -8.49 -4.53 -12.94
N SER A 467 -7.50 -4.41 -13.85
CA SER A 467 -7.63 -3.64 -15.09
C SER A 467 -7.24 -4.51 -16.28
N GLY A 468 -8.04 -5.56 -16.53
CA GLY A 468 -7.77 -6.59 -17.53
C GLY A 468 -6.82 -7.68 -17.02
N LEU A 469 -6.05 -8.29 -17.91
CA LEU A 469 -5.08 -9.33 -17.56
C LEU A 469 -4.01 -8.78 -16.60
N ALA A 470 -3.65 -9.57 -15.60
CA ALA A 470 -2.58 -9.22 -14.68
C ALA A 470 -1.31 -8.81 -15.44
N THR A 471 -0.74 -7.69 -15.07
CA THR A 471 0.38 -7.08 -15.83
C THR A 471 1.49 -6.65 -14.89
N ILE A 472 2.71 -7.07 -15.16
CA ILE A 472 3.88 -6.61 -14.42
C ILE A 472 4.26 -5.22 -14.93
N VAL A 473 4.35 -4.26 -14.02
CA VAL A 473 4.65 -2.86 -14.31
C VAL A 473 5.86 -2.38 -13.50
N LYS A 474 6.67 -1.55 -14.11
CA LYS A 474 7.81 -0.86 -13.50
C LYS A 474 7.42 0.57 -13.21
N VAL A 475 7.49 0.96 -11.94
CA VAL A 475 7.29 2.34 -11.50
C VAL A 475 8.63 3.03 -11.29
N SER A 476 8.66 4.35 -11.39
CA SER A 476 9.86 5.14 -11.11
C SER A 476 9.52 6.33 -10.23
N PRO A 477 10.43 6.76 -9.34
CA PRO A 477 10.17 7.89 -8.47
C PRO A 477 10.05 9.19 -9.28
N LEU A 478 9.13 10.04 -8.85
CA LEU A 478 9.09 11.42 -9.29
C LEU A 478 10.32 12.18 -8.76
N PRO A 479 10.87 13.13 -9.51
CA PRO A 479 11.87 14.04 -8.97
C PRO A 479 11.33 14.75 -7.72
N ALA A 480 12.00 14.57 -6.59
CA ALA A 480 11.53 15.12 -5.31
C ALA A 480 11.52 16.66 -5.27
N GLY A 481 12.32 17.28 -6.14
CA GLY A 481 12.51 18.74 -6.11
C GLY A 481 13.23 19.23 -4.85
N PRO A 482 13.31 20.55 -4.63
CA PRO A 482 13.88 21.10 -3.43
C PRO A 482 13.05 20.68 -2.20
N ARG A 483 13.72 20.41 -1.08
CA ARG A 483 13.05 20.11 0.20
C ARG A 483 12.51 21.39 0.81
N PRO A 484 11.18 21.59 0.84
CA PRO A 484 10.60 22.78 1.46
C PRO A 484 10.61 22.62 2.99
N ASN A 485 10.65 23.74 3.70
CA ASN A 485 10.34 23.75 5.11
C ASN A 485 8.81 23.77 5.27
N ILE A 486 8.21 22.59 5.39
CA ILE A 486 6.75 22.43 5.56
C ILE A 486 6.48 22.47 7.06
N THR A 487 5.79 23.52 7.52
CA THR A 487 5.37 23.64 8.92
C THR A 487 3.86 23.45 9.03
N PRO A 488 3.37 22.83 10.12
CA PRO A 488 1.93 22.77 10.39
C PRO A 488 1.34 24.18 10.53
N MET A 489 0.12 24.37 10.07
CA MET A 489 -0.63 25.61 10.32
C MET A 489 -0.95 25.67 11.82
N LYS A 490 -0.69 26.82 12.45
CA LYS A 490 -1.07 27.07 13.84
C LYS A 490 -2.51 27.56 13.88
N GLY A 491 -3.37 26.84 14.59
CA GLY A 491 -4.70 27.29 14.98
C GLY A 491 -4.66 28.10 16.28
N ALA A 492 -5.75 28.76 16.59
CA ALA A 492 -5.90 29.38 17.90
C ALA A 492 -6.09 28.29 18.96
N PRO A 493 -5.29 28.28 20.05
CA PRO A 493 -5.52 27.34 21.14
C PRO A 493 -6.81 27.70 21.88
N PRO A 494 -7.51 26.75 22.50
CA PRO A 494 -8.66 27.08 23.36
C PRO A 494 -8.22 27.94 24.55
N PRO A 495 -9.12 28.77 25.10
CA PRO A 495 -8.83 29.51 26.33
C PRO A 495 -8.43 28.53 27.44
N LYS A 496 -7.46 28.92 28.27
CA LYS A 496 -7.07 28.10 29.41
C LYS A 496 -8.27 27.98 30.35
N VAL A 497 -8.79 26.78 30.51
CA VAL A 497 -9.81 26.50 31.52
C VAL A 497 -9.12 26.65 32.88
N SER A 498 -9.48 27.67 33.65
CA SER A 498 -9.14 27.72 35.06
C SER A 498 -9.92 26.60 35.75
N HIS A 499 -9.23 25.57 36.20
CA HIS A 499 -9.86 24.57 37.08
C HIS A 499 -10.38 25.33 38.31
N PRO A 500 -11.64 25.06 38.73
CA PRO A 500 -12.05 25.54 40.03
C PRO A 500 -11.08 24.99 41.06
N GLU A 501 -10.39 25.88 41.79
CA GLU A 501 -9.59 25.45 42.93
C GLU A 501 -10.47 24.61 43.83
N LYS A 502 -10.04 23.38 44.10
CA LYS A 502 -10.62 22.59 45.20
C LYS A 502 -10.42 23.44 46.44
N THR A 503 -11.47 24.05 46.95
CA THR A 503 -11.50 24.60 48.28
C THR A 503 -11.27 23.42 49.23
N ASP A 504 -10.04 23.32 49.75
CA ASP A 504 -9.74 22.49 50.91
C ASP A 504 -10.59 23.03 52.08
N GLU A 505 -11.76 22.44 52.29
CA GLU A 505 -12.46 22.61 53.55
C GLU A 505 -11.64 21.87 54.61
N THR A 506 -10.88 22.62 55.34
CA THR A 506 -10.24 22.21 56.59
C THR A 506 -11.34 21.86 57.58
N PRO A 507 -11.41 20.65 58.14
CA PRO A 507 -12.38 20.35 59.18
C PRO A 507 -12.05 21.14 60.43
N GLY A 508 -13.02 21.92 60.89
CA GLY A 508 -12.92 22.74 62.09
C GLY A 508 -12.46 21.95 63.31
N THR A 509 -11.46 22.51 63.97
CA THR A 509 -10.97 22.09 65.29
C THR A 509 -12.03 22.23 66.33
N HIS A 510 -12.58 21.15 66.86
CA HIS A 510 -13.23 21.12 68.17
C HIS A 510 -12.15 20.90 69.23
N GLU A 511 -11.84 21.94 69.99
CA GLU A 511 -11.18 21.84 71.31
C GLU A 511 -12.04 21.06 72.27
N SER A 512 -11.51 20.06 72.92
CA SER A 512 -11.88 19.67 74.28
C SER A 512 -10.70 19.02 74.99
N ALA A 513 -10.54 19.53 76.21
CA ALA A 513 -9.40 19.46 77.07
C ALA A 513 -9.21 18.08 77.76
N ASN A 514 -7.98 17.90 78.24
CA ASN A 514 -7.49 17.14 79.41
C ASN A 514 -7.36 15.64 79.35
N GLY A 515 -6.15 15.22 79.67
CA GLY A 515 -5.85 13.90 80.22
C GLY A 515 -4.39 13.46 79.99
N GLN A 516 -3.52 13.90 80.90
CA GLN A 516 -2.16 13.39 81.04
C GLN A 516 -2.09 11.91 81.33
N SER A 517 -1.23 11.15 80.68
CA SER A 517 -0.33 10.20 81.37
C SER A 517 0.79 9.74 80.45
N ASN A 518 1.98 9.89 81.02
CA ASN A 518 3.26 9.33 80.57
C ASN A 518 3.21 7.83 80.41
N VAL A 519 3.90 7.29 79.47
CA VAL A 519 4.97 6.25 79.65
C VAL A 519 5.71 6.06 78.29
N ASN A 520 6.98 6.24 78.35
CA ASN A 520 7.98 5.95 77.32
C ASN A 520 8.51 4.50 77.48
N PRO A 521 9.51 4.06 76.72
CA PRO A 521 9.45 3.29 75.50
C PRO A 521 10.15 1.89 75.68
N VAL A 522 10.14 1.05 74.67
CA VAL A 522 11.06 -0.08 74.40
C VAL A 522 10.49 -0.78 73.15
N GLY A 523 11.10 -1.16 72.09
CA GLY A 523 12.45 -1.54 71.76
C GLY A 523 12.38 -2.34 70.47
N LYS A 524 13.38 -2.20 69.69
CA LYS A 524 13.87 -2.90 68.50
C LYS A 524 13.40 -4.37 68.26
N SER A 525 13.21 -4.72 67.01
CA SER A 525 14.04 -5.62 66.17
C SER A 525 13.23 -6.03 64.92
N LYS A 526 13.76 -5.82 63.73
CA LYS A 526 14.54 -6.66 62.85
C LYS A 526 13.88 -7.99 62.47
N ASP A 527 13.71 -8.09 61.19
CA ASP A 527 14.14 -9.16 60.26
C ASP A 527 13.09 -10.09 59.65
N TYR A 528 13.24 -10.18 58.33
CA TYR A 528 13.02 -11.29 57.38
C TYR A 528 11.55 -11.66 56.99
N LEU A 529 11.13 -11.56 55.83
CA LEU A 529 11.46 -12.23 54.53
C LEU A 529 10.75 -11.50 53.38
#